data_ff8d2eea05d40a7562ac8257959d5391
#
_entry.id   ff8d2eea05d40a7562ac8257959d5391
#
_cell.length_a   1.000
_cell.length_b   1.000
_cell.length_c   1.000
_cell.angle_alpha   90.00
_cell.angle_beta   90.00
_cell.angle_gamma   90.00
#
_symmetry.space_group_name_H-M   'P 1'
#
loop_
_entity.id
_entity.type
_entity.pdbx_description
1 polymer ?
#
loop_
_entity_poly.entity_id
_entity_poly.type
_entity_poly.pdbx_seq_one_letter_code
_entity_poly.pdbx_strand_id
1 'polypeptide(L)'
;RLVPKEADKYGFVLWVDEQSHLLLRVDMVDKEGNLVEQVLGVDLDRQPAPAPWLVTLARSKLPDALALEDAYPAPQQTLSWHLTWLPGGFKVLSQDRHQLVSTSLPVDYMMLSDGVVDLSVYVSRVDPKQAVRQQLIRQGATSLVSFVNEVGVEITVVGEVPTETAKRIAESVQPLARNEAVQ
;
A
#
# COMPACT_ATOMS: atom_id res chain seq x y z
N ARG A 1 -14.47 14.29 10.44
CA ARG A 1 -13.80 13.14 11.05
C ARG A 1 -14.34 11.87 10.41
N LEU A 2 -13.46 10.98 9.96
CA LEU A 2 -13.76 9.65 9.48
C LEU A 2 -13.36 8.66 10.57
N VAL A 3 -14.33 7.88 11.04
CA VAL A 3 -14.09 6.86 12.08
C VAL A 3 -14.36 5.50 11.46
N PRO A 4 -13.38 4.61 11.41
CA PRO A 4 -13.62 3.26 10.89
C PRO A 4 -14.61 2.52 11.79
N LYS A 5 -15.41 1.64 11.19
CA LYS A 5 -16.37 0.81 11.94
C LYS A 5 -15.68 -0.26 12.77
N GLU A 6 -14.50 -0.67 12.35
CA GLU A 6 -13.70 -1.75 12.93
C GLU A 6 -12.32 -1.20 13.35
N ALA A 7 -11.71 -1.81 14.34
CA ALA A 7 -10.43 -1.38 14.90
C ALA A 7 -9.20 -1.78 14.03
N ASP A 8 -9.45 -2.37 12.88
CA ASP A 8 -8.44 -2.85 11.93
C ASP A 8 -7.91 -1.75 10.98
N LYS A 9 -8.41 -0.53 11.11
CA LYS A 9 -7.98 0.64 10.34
C LYS A 9 -7.79 1.86 11.22
N TYR A 10 -6.98 2.80 10.73
CA TYR A 10 -6.87 4.12 11.35
C TYR A 10 -8.07 5.00 10.99
N GLY A 11 -8.39 5.93 11.88
CA GLY A 11 -9.34 7.00 11.62
C GLY A 11 -8.64 8.23 11.06
N PHE A 12 -9.43 9.16 10.48
CA PHE A 12 -8.92 10.41 9.94
C PHE A 12 -9.66 11.61 10.51
N VAL A 13 -8.92 12.65 10.84
CA VAL A 13 -9.44 13.98 11.12
C VAL A 13 -8.92 14.91 10.03
N LEU A 14 -9.84 15.53 9.30
CA LEU A 14 -9.52 16.34 8.14
C LEU A 14 -9.91 17.79 8.43
N TRP A 15 -9.03 18.73 8.04
CA TRP A 15 -9.31 20.16 7.99
C TRP A 15 -9.32 20.61 6.55
N VAL A 16 -10.41 21.17 6.14
CA VAL A 16 -10.67 21.58 4.76
C VAL A 16 -11.02 23.06 4.77
N ASP A 17 -10.42 23.82 3.88
CA ASP A 17 -10.79 25.23 3.68
C ASP A 17 -12.23 25.34 3.16
N GLU A 18 -13.05 26.12 3.83
CA GLU A 18 -14.47 26.22 3.55
C GLU A 18 -14.78 26.78 2.15
N GLN A 19 -13.92 27.65 1.64
CA GLN A 19 -14.14 28.32 0.36
C GLN A 19 -13.57 27.56 -0.83
N SER A 20 -12.36 27.00 -0.69
CA SER A 20 -11.67 26.31 -1.78
C SER A 20 -11.85 24.82 -1.77
N HIS A 21 -12.33 24.26 -0.65
CA HIS A 21 -12.39 22.84 -0.38
C HIS A 21 -11.02 22.13 -0.43
N LEU A 22 -9.93 22.92 -0.31
CA LEU A 22 -8.58 22.36 -0.24
C LEU A 22 -8.36 21.71 1.11
N LEU A 23 -7.71 20.55 1.08
CA LEU A 23 -7.31 19.83 2.28
C LEU A 23 -6.09 20.53 2.90
N LEU A 24 -6.26 21.06 4.11
CA LEU A 24 -5.23 21.83 4.83
C LEU A 24 -4.43 20.97 5.80
N ARG A 25 -5.09 19.99 6.40
CA ARG A 25 -4.48 19.10 7.35
C ARG A 25 -5.20 17.75 7.38
N VAL A 26 -4.42 16.71 7.53
CA VAL A 26 -4.87 15.33 7.77
C VAL A 26 -4.17 14.81 9.00
N ASP A 27 -4.91 14.41 10.00
CA ASP A 27 -4.42 13.63 11.11
C ASP A 27 -4.92 12.20 10.98
N MET A 28 -4.01 11.26 11.01
CA MET A 28 -4.31 9.85 11.14
C MET A 28 -4.29 9.47 12.61
N VAL A 29 -5.35 8.82 13.08
CA VAL A 29 -5.52 8.52 14.51
C VAL A 29 -5.81 7.04 14.72
N ASP A 30 -5.32 6.49 15.83
CA ASP A 30 -5.62 5.14 16.23
C ASP A 30 -7.05 5.02 16.84
N LYS A 31 -7.42 3.82 17.25
CA LYS A 31 -8.74 3.54 17.83
C LYS A 31 -8.98 4.25 19.17
N GLU A 32 -7.93 4.58 19.89
CA GLU A 32 -7.96 5.36 21.13
C GLU A 32 -8.05 6.87 20.85
N GLY A 33 -7.83 7.30 19.61
CA GLY A 33 -7.83 8.70 19.19
C GLY A 33 -6.46 9.39 19.31
N ASN A 34 -5.39 8.64 19.55
CA ASN A 34 -4.04 9.17 19.56
C ASN A 34 -3.57 9.47 18.15
N LEU A 35 -2.84 10.58 17.99
CA LEU A 35 -2.23 10.95 16.73
C LEU A 35 -1.12 9.95 16.36
N VAL A 36 -1.24 9.37 15.19
CA VAL A 36 -0.28 8.42 14.63
C VAL A 36 0.60 9.09 13.59
N GLU A 37 -0.03 9.86 12.71
CA GLU A 37 0.64 10.60 11.65
C GLU A 37 -0.12 11.89 11.33
N GLN A 38 0.59 12.91 10.88
CA GLN A 38 0.01 14.19 10.51
C GLN A 38 0.64 14.72 9.23
N VAL A 39 -0.20 15.11 8.30
CA VAL A 39 0.18 15.90 7.12
C VAL A 39 -0.47 17.27 7.22
N LEU A 40 0.34 18.31 7.14
CA LEU A 40 -0.09 19.70 7.33
C LEU A 40 0.43 20.58 6.20
N GLY A 41 -0.47 21.32 5.54
CA GLY A 41 -0.09 22.42 4.67
C GLY A 41 0.45 23.58 5.51
N VAL A 42 1.71 23.95 5.27
CA VAL A 42 2.37 25.04 6.04
C VAL A 42 2.13 26.42 5.43
N ASP A 43 1.72 26.49 4.19
CA ASP A 43 1.37 27.73 3.48
C ASP A 43 0.34 27.45 2.39
N LEU A 44 -0.57 28.40 2.19
CA LEU A 44 -1.58 28.37 1.14
C LEU A 44 -1.78 29.78 0.57
N ASP A 45 -1.20 30.04 -0.59
CA ASP A 45 -1.43 31.26 -1.35
C ASP A 45 -2.49 31.05 -2.45
N ARG A 46 -3.59 31.78 -2.33
CA ARG A 46 -4.69 31.76 -3.31
C ARG A 46 -4.65 33.01 -4.17
N GLN A 47 -4.31 32.85 -5.42
CA GLN A 47 -4.27 33.94 -6.39
C GLN A 47 -5.46 33.84 -7.34
N PRO A 48 -6.07 34.99 -7.73
CA PRO A 48 -7.21 35.04 -8.65
C PRO A 48 -6.84 34.63 -10.09
N ALA A 49 -5.55 34.62 -10.42
CA ALA A 49 -5.03 34.20 -11.72
C ALA A 49 -3.73 33.40 -11.53
N PRO A 50 -3.42 32.47 -12.44
CA PRO A 50 -2.17 31.74 -12.42
C PRO A 50 -0.97 32.69 -12.48
N ALA A 51 0.10 32.38 -11.75
CA ALA A 51 1.34 33.14 -11.82
C ALA A 51 1.85 33.22 -13.28
N PRO A 52 2.46 34.36 -13.71
CA PRO A 52 2.88 34.54 -15.10
C PRO A 52 3.78 33.41 -15.64
N TRP A 53 4.63 32.87 -14.80
CA TRP A 53 5.51 31.77 -15.18
C TRP A 53 4.74 30.47 -15.47
N LEU A 54 3.64 30.19 -14.76
CA LEU A 54 2.74 29.05 -15.04
C LEU A 54 2.06 29.20 -16.38
N VAL A 55 1.61 30.44 -16.71
CA VAL A 55 1.04 30.74 -18.02
C VAL A 55 2.05 30.52 -19.13
N THR A 56 3.30 30.93 -18.90
CA THR A 56 4.40 30.73 -19.85
C THR A 56 4.70 29.22 -20.01
N LEU A 57 4.77 28.49 -18.93
CA LEU A 57 5.00 27.04 -18.94
C LEU A 57 3.88 26.31 -19.70
N ALA A 58 2.63 26.65 -19.47
CA ALA A 58 1.47 26.04 -20.15
C ALA A 58 1.50 26.29 -21.68
N ARG A 59 2.15 27.37 -22.13
CA ARG A 59 2.33 27.73 -23.56
C ARG A 59 3.63 27.22 -24.15
N SER A 60 4.53 26.71 -23.34
CA SER A 60 5.82 26.17 -23.77
C SER A 60 5.59 24.88 -24.56
N LYS A 61 6.40 24.69 -25.59
CA LYS A 61 6.48 23.40 -26.26
C LYS A 61 7.22 22.44 -25.35
N LEU A 62 6.48 21.67 -24.59
CA LEU A 62 7.03 20.59 -23.78
C LEU A 62 7.49 19.45 -24.68
N PRO A 63 8.49 18.65 -24.26
CA PRO A 63 8.80 17.39 -24.92
C PRO A 63 7.54 16.55 -25.06
N ASP A 64 7.43 15.80 -26.14
CA ASP A 64 6.33 14.85 -26.29
C ASP A 64 6.32 13.97 -25.02
N ALA A 65 5.16 13.92 -24.36
CA ALA A 65 5.00 12.99 -23.25
C ALA A 65 5.36 11.61 -23.81
N LEU A 66 6.36 10.97 -23.22
CA LEU A 66 6.48 9.53 -23.41
C LEU A 66 5.13 9.00 -22.96
N ALA A 67 4.31 8.55 -23.91
CA ALA A 67 3.25 7.67 -23.54
C ALA A 67 3.95 6.58 -22.72
N LEU A 68 3.72 6.57 -21.42
CA LEU A 68 3.75 5.32 -20.71
C LEU A 68 2.66 4.55 -21.44
N GLU A 69 3.01 3.98 -22.58
CA GLU A 69 2.20 2.92 -23.12
C GLU A 69 1.83 2.09 -21.93
N ASP A 70 0.66 1.49 -21.98
CA ASP A 70 0.31 0.39 -21.09
C ASP A 70 1.39 -0.71 -21.22
N ALA A 71 2.63 -0.25 -21.06
CA ALA A 71 3.88 -0.96 -21.25
C ALA A 71 4.00 -2.13 -20.30
N TYR A 72 3.11 -2.14 -19.34
CA TYR A 72 2.85 -3.27 -18.50
C TYR A 72 1.33 -3.41 -18.35
N PRO A 73 0.62 -4.03 -19.31
CA PRO A 73 -0.48 -4.83 -18.85
C PRO A 73 0.20 -5.75 -17.84
N ALA A 74 0.06 -5.43 -16.55
CA ALA A 74 0.57 -6.32 -15.53
C ALA A 74 0.01 -7.69 -15.92
N PRO A 75 0.82 -8.66 -16.35
CA PRO A 75 0.29 -9.96 -16.64
C PRO A 75 -0.39 -10.33 -15.34
N GLN A 76 -1.70 -10.55 -15.39
CA GLN A 76 -2.43 -11.05 -14.24
C GLN A 76 -1.91 -12.47 -14.01
N GLN A 77 -0.72 -12.54 -13.44
CA GLN A 77 -0.10 -13.81 -13.13
C GLN A 77 -0.89 -14.37 -11.96
N THR A 78 -1.50 -15.49 -12.18
CA THR A 78 -2.18 -16.22 -11.12
C THR A 78 -1.14 -16.57 -10.08
N LEU A 79 -1.23 -15.95 -8.91
CA LEU A 79 -0.37 -16.25 -7.77
C LEU A 79 -0.65 -17.67 -7.29
N SER A 80 0.34 -18.30 -6.69
CA SER A 80 0.20 -19.65 -6.12
C SER A 80 -0.38 -19.66 -4.70
N TRP A 81 -0.85 -18.51 -4.23
CA TRP A 81 -1.39 -18.29 -2.89
C TRP A 81 -2.53 -17.27 -2.94
N HIS A 82 -3.30 -17.20 -1.86
CA HIS A 82 -4.39 -16.25 -1.68
C HIS A 82 -4.46 -15.79 -0.23
N LEU A 83 -5.23 -14.73 0.02
CA LEU A 83 -5.54 -14.25 1.36
C LEU A 83 -6.89 -14.83 1.80
N THR A 84 -6.93 -15.40 2.99
CA THR A 84 -8.17 -15.93 3.59
C THR A 84 -8.92 -14.87 4.39
N TRP A 85 -8.28 -13.74 4.67
CA TRP A 85 -8.89 -12.62 5.38
C TRP A 85 -8.35 -11.28 4.88
N LEU A 86 -9.25 -10.30 4.81
CA LEU A 86 -8.96 -8.88 4.53
C LEU A 86 -9.77 -7.99 5.47
N PRO A 87 -9.23 -6.81 5.85
CA PRO A 87 -10.02 -5.79 6.54
C PRO A 87 -11.21 -5.34 5.70
N GLY A 88 -12.29 -4.94 6.36
CA GLY A 88 -13.49 -4.49 5.68
C GLY A 88 -13.24 -3.36 4.68
N GLY A 89 -13.69 -3.53 3.44
CA GLY A 89 -13.53 -2.56 2.35
C GLY A 89 -12.28 -2.72 1.50
N PHE A 90 -11.25 -3.45 1.95
CA PHE A 90 -10.08 -3.73 1.13
C PHE A 90 -10.40 -4.67 -0.03
N LYS A 91 -9.79 -4.38 -1.17
CA LYS A 91 -9.86 -5.17 -2.40
C LYS A 91 -8.48 -5.34 -3.00
N VAL A 92 -8.28 -6.41 -3.73
CA VAL A 92 -7.08 -6.60 -4.54
C VAL A 92 -7.14 -5.64 -5.73
N LEU A 93 -6.14 -4.77 -5.86
CA LEU A 93 -5.99 -3.87 -7.00
C LEU A 93 -5.10 -4.46 -8.09
N SER A 94 -3.99 -5.07 -7.70
CA SER A 94 -3.07 -5.68 -8.64
C SER A 94 -2.38 -6.91 -8.04
N GLN A 95 -1.96 -7.79 -8.93
CA GLN A 95 -1.15 -8.95 -8.61
C GLN A 95 -0.06 -9.08 -9.66
N ASP A 96 1.16 -9.36 -9.23
CA ASP A 96 2.30 -9.49 -10.13
C ASP A 96 3.34 -10.44 -9.55
N ARG A 97 4.26 -10.86 -10.40
CA ARG A 97 5.45 -11.62 -10.01
C ARG A 97 6.66 -11.01 -10.70
N HIS A 98 7.57 -10.49 -9.92
CA HIS A 98 8.79 -9.89 -10.45
C HIS A 98 10.02 -10.39 -9.73
N GLN A 99 11.14 -10.28 -10.42
CA GLN A 99 12.44 -10.56 -9.85
C GLN A 99 13.05 -9.23 -9.43
N LEU A 100 13.19 -9.05 -8.12
CA LEU A 100 13.90 -7.90 -7.58
C LEU A 100 15.40 -8.06 -7.84
N VAL A 101 16.09 -6.94 -8.11
CA VAL A 101 17.55 -6.93 -8.35
C VAL A 101 18.33 -7.51 -7.17
N SER A 102 17.77 -7.40 -5.97
CA SER A 102 18.36 -7.87 -4.71
C SER A 102 18.06 -9.32 -4.36
N THR A 103 17.16 -9.98 -5.11
CA THR A 103 16.75 -11.37 -4.81
C THR A 103 17.08 -12.29 -5.97
N SER A 104 17.57 -13.48 -5.67
CA SER A 104 17.83 -14.52 -6.69
C SER A 104 16.55 -15.27 -7.13
N LEU A 105 15.47 -15.13 -6.38
CA LEU A 105 14.20 -15.80 -6.61
C LEU A 105 13.11 -14.76 -6.89
N PRO A 106 12.11 -15.11 -7.71
CA PRO A 106 10.97 -14.23 -7.96
C PRO A 106 10.16 -13.99 -6.68
N VAL A 107 9.61 -12.78 -6.58
CA VAL A 107 8.75 -12.35 -5.48
C VAL A 107 7.34 -12.17 -6.04
N ASP A 108 6.39 -12.82 -5.43
CA ASP A 108 4.97 -12.60 -5.68
C ASP A 108 4.53 -11.34 -4.95
N TYR A 109 3.77 -10.50 -5.61
CA TYR A 109 3.28 -9.22 -5.12
C TYR A 109 1.77 -9.12 -5.25
N MET A 110 1.13 -8.56 -4.23
CA MET A 110 -0.28 -8.22 -4.27
C MET A 110 -0.48 -6.84 -3.63
N MET A 111 -1.15 -5.95 -4.35
CA MET A 111 -1.56 -4.64 -3.86
C MET A 111 -3.02 -4.67 -3.44
N LEU A 112 -3.30 -4.17 -2.26
CA LEU A 112 -4.62 -4.08 -1.66
C LEU A 112 -4.94 -2.61 -1.38
N SER A 113 -6.20 -2.20 -1.56
CA SER A 113 -6.66 -0.86 -1.19
C SER A 113 -8.12 -0.87 -0.76
N ASP A 114 -8.47 0.06 0.11
CA ASP A 114 -9.86 0.41 0.43
C ASP A 114 -10.31 1.74 -0.21
N GLY A 115 -9.47 2.31 -1.08
CA GLY A 115 -9.66 3.59 -1.75
C GLY A 115 -9.11 4.79 -0.98
N VAL A 116 -8.63 4.60 0.24
CA VAL A 116 -8.01 5.63 1.08
C VAL A 116 -6.59 5.26 1.44
N VAL A 117 -6.37 3.99 1.73
CA VAL A 117 -5.10 3.43 2.17
C VAL A 117 -4.72 2.27 1.24
N ASP A 118 -3.45 2.22 0.89
CA ASP A 118 -2.88 1.13 0.12
C ASP A 118 -1.95 0.30 1.01
N LEU A 119 -1.92 -0.99 0.75
CA LEU A 119 -0.95 -1.89 1.36
C LEU A 119 -0.46 -2.96 0.38
N SER A 120 0.74 -3.40 0.62
CA SER A 120 1.45 -4.34 -0.23
C SER A 120 1.74 -5.64 0.52
N VAL A 121 1.50 -6.75 -0.13
CA VAL A 121 1.83 -8.10 0.34
C VAL A 121 2.86 -8.70 -0.59
N TYR A 122 4.00 -9.09 -0.04
CA TYR A 122 5.08 -9.76 -0.75
C TYR A 122 5.20 -11.18 -0.22
N VAL A 123 5.34 -12.13 -1.14
CA VAL A 123 5.56 -13.54 -0.80
C VAL A 123 6.73 -14.07 -1.61
N SER A 124 7.74 -14.57 -0.93
CA SER A 124 8.94 -15.10 -1.57
C SER A 124 9.45 -16.36 -0.86
N ARG A 125 10.21 -17.17 -1.58
CA ARG A 125 10.98 -18.24 -0.94
C ARG A 125 12.30 -17.67 -0.47
N VAL A 126 12.70 -18.04 0.74
CA VAL A 126 13.95 -17.60 1.33
C VAL A 126 14.88 -18.76 1.58
N ASP A 127 16.19 -18.49 1.49
CA ASP A 127 17.19 -19.43 1.98
C ASP A 127 17.06 -19.50 3.51
N PRO A 128 16.76 -20.67 4.10
CA PRO A 128 16.62 -20.83 5.54
C PRO A 128 17.84 -20.36 6.35
N LYS A 129 19.00 -20.26 5.71
CA LYS A 129 20.24 -19.78 6.34
C LYS A 129 20.30 -18.25 6.45
N GLN A 130 19.53 -17.54 5.63
CA GLN A 130 19.50 -16.08 5.58
C GLN A 130 18.19 -15.51 6.12
N ALA A 131 17.26 -16.38 6.49
CA ALA A 131 15.93 -15.99 6.93
C ALA A 131 15.97 -15.23 8.26
N VAL A 132 15.53 -13.99 8.26
CA VAL A 132 15.18 -13.26 9.49
C VAL A 132 13.82 -13.78 9.94
N ARG A 133 13.77 -14.43 11.10
CA ARG A 133 12.59 -15.17 11.54
C ARG A 133 11.33 -14.32 11.67
N GLN A 134 11.46 -13.09 12.14
CA GLN A 134 10.35 -12.15 12.25
C GLN A 134 10.86 -10.72 12.34
N GLN A 135 10.23 -9.82 11.60
CA GLN A 135 10.45 -8.37 11.71
C GLN A 135 9.11 -7.68 11.93
N LEU A 136 9.11 -6.70 12.81
CA LEU A 136 7.98 -5.84 13.06
C LEU A 136 8.54 -4.42 13.22
N ILE A 137 8.25 -3.58 12.23
CA ILE A 137 8.71 -2.19 12.18
C ILE A 137 7.48 -1.31 12.06
N ARG A 138 7.45 -0.23 12.82
CA ARG A 138 6.44 0.81 12.71
C ARG A 138 7.10 2.16 12.59
N GLN A 139 6.68 2.93 11.58
CA GLN A 139 7.10 4.31 11.39
C GLN A 139 5.87 5.15 11.04
N GLY A 140 5.46 6.03 11.95
CA GLY A 140 4.20 6.77 11.81
C GLY A 140 3.01 5.82 11.74
N ALA A 141 2.23 5.93 10.69
CA ALA A 141 1.10 5.05 10.38
C ALA A 141 1.52 3.76 9.64
N THR A 142 2.69 3.75 9.03
CA THR A 142 3.17 2.60 8.25
C THR A 142 3.64 1.48 9.17
N SER A 143 3.07 0.31 8.99
CA SER A 143 3.53 -0.94 9.60
C SER A 143 4.20 -1.82 8.56
N LEU A 144 5.33 -2.43 8.92
CA LEU A 144 5.96 -3.52 8.19
C LEU A 144 5.99 -4.74 9.09
N VAL A 145 5.37 -5.80 8.62
CA VAL A 145 5.41 -7.11 9.29
C VAL A 145 5.98 -8.11 8.31
N SER A 146 7.06 -8.79 8.69
CA SER A 146 7.64 -9.88 7.91
C SER A 146 7.87 -11.08 8.81
N PHE A 147 7.56 -12.26 8.32
CA PHE A 147 7.91 -13.52 8.97
C PHE A 147 8.13 -14.63 7.94
N VAL A 148 8.88 -15.63 8.36
CA VAL A 148 9.11 -16.85 7.59
C VAL A 148 8.29 -17.99 8.21
N ASN A 149 7.45 -18.61 7.40
CA ASN A 149 6.66 -19.75 7.84
C ASN A 149 7.49 -21.05 7.90
N GLU A 150 6.88 -22.12 8.40
CA GLU A 150 7.55 -23.42 8.59
C GLU A 150 8.08 -24.07 7.30
N VAL A 151 7.53 -23.66 6.15
CA VAL A 151 7.93 -24.20 4.83
C VAL A 151 8.93 -23.32 4.08
N GLY A 152 9.52 -22.32 4.76
CA GLY A 152 10.56 -21.45 4.19
C GLY A 152 10.03 -20.41 3.21
N VAL A 153 8.79 -19.96 3.42
CA VAL A 153 8.19 -18.85 2.67
C VAL A 153 8.18 -17.61 3.56
N GLU A 154 8.80 -16.55 3.09
CA GLU A 154 8.75 -15.24 3.71
C GLU A 154 7.50 -14.50 3.22
N ILE A 155 6.76 -13.94 4.16
CA ILE A 155 5.59 -13.13 3.91
C ILE A 155 5.83 -11.77 4.54
N THR A 156 5.77 -10.72 3.72
CA THR A 156 5.96 -9.32 4.16
C THR A 156 4.74 -8.51 3.80
N VAL A 157 4.18 -7.81 4.78
CA VAL A 157 3.07 -6.87 4.61
C VAL A 157 3.55 -5.48 5.00
N VAL A 158 3.33 -4.51 4.11
CA VAL A 158 3.70 -3.10 4.32
C VAL A 158 2.51 -2.21 3.98
N GLY A 159 2.14 -1.31 4.87
CA GLY A 159 1.08 -0.34 4.60
C GLY A 159 0.65 0.47 5.82
N GLU A 160 -0.23 1.44 5.59
CA GLU A 160 -0.72 2.36 6.61
C GLU A 160 -1.93 1.78 7.35
N VAL A 161 -1.68 0.69 8.05
CA VAL A 161 -2.67 -0.01 8.89
C VAL A 161 -2.06 -0.31 10.26
N PRO A 162 -2.90 -0.53 11.29
CA PRO A 162 -2.41 -0.99 12.59
C PRO A 162 -1.56 -2.25 12.45
N THR A 163 -0.51 -2.36 13.25
CA THR A 163 0.44 -3.49 13.19
C THR A 163 -0.26 -4.85 13.34
N GLU A 164 -1.27 -4.94 14.19
CA GLU A 164 -2.05 -6.18 14.36
C GLU A 164 -2.83 -6.53 13.09
N THR A 165 -3.29 -5.53 12.34
CA THR A 165 -3.94 -5.73 11.04
C THR A 165 -2.97 -6.25 10.01
N ALA A 166 -1.79 -5.61 9.88
CA ALA A 166 -0.73 -6.09 8.99
C ALA A 166 -0.32 -7.53 9.31
N LYS A 167 -0.17 -7.84 10.60
CA LYS A 167 0.13 -9.20 11.08
C LYS A 167 -0.97 -10.19 10.69
N ARG A 168 -2.22 -9.87 10.93
CA ARG A 168 -3.36 -10.74 10.58
C ARG A 168 -3.47 -10.97 9.08
N ILE A 169 -3.19 -9.95 8.24
CA ILE A 169 -3.12 -10.12 6.79
C ILE A 169 -2.00 -11.12 6.44
N ALA A 170 -0.81 -10.92 6.99
CA ALA A 170 0.32 -11.79 6.73
C ALA A 170 0.05 -13.25 7.14
N GLU A 171 -0.59 -13.47 8.29
CA GLU A 171 -1.01 -14.79 8.79
C GLU A 171 -2.14 -15.42 7.94
N SER A 172 -2.87 -14.61 7.18
CA SER A 172 -3.97 -15.08 6.32
C SER A 172 -3.50 -15.59 4.95
N VAL A 173 -2.23 -15.44 4.61
CA VAL A 173 -1.65 -15.95 3.36
C VAL A 173 -1.64 -17.47 3.38
N GLN A 174 -2.33 -18.08 2.41
CA GLN A 174 -2.36 -19.53 2.26
C GLN A 174 -2.06 -19.95 0.83
N PRO A 175 -1.38 -21.09 0.62
CA PRO A 175 -1.18 -21.63 -0.71
C PRO A 175 -2.52 -22.00 -1.35
N LEU A 176 -2.64 -21.77 -2.65
CA LEU A 176 -3.74 -22.36 -3.42
C LEU A 176 -3.56 -23.88 -3.43
N ALA A 177 -4.64 -24.61 -3.13
CA ALA A 177 -4.64 -26.06 -3.31
C ALA A 177 -4.26 -26.35 -4.77
N ARG A 178 -3.25 -27.18 -5.00
CA ARG A 178 -2.98 -27.73 -6.32
C ARG A 178 -4.24 -28.50 -6.72
N ASN A 179 -5.02 -27.95 -7.64
CA ASN A 179 -5.99 -28.77 -8.34
C ASN A 179 -5.17 -29.87 -9.02
N GLU A 180 -5.38 -31.11 -8.60
CA GLU A 180 -4.90 -32.26 -9.31
C GLU A 180 -5.33 -32.07 -10.76
N ALA A 181 -4.34 -31.95 -11.63
CA ALA A 181 -4.57 -31.80 -13.05
C ALA A 181 -5.51 -32.91 -13.49
N VAL A 182 -6.64 -32.51 -13.99
CA VAL A 182 -7.55 -33.43 -14.72
C VAL A 182 -6.71 -34.08 -15.82
N GLN A 183 -6.63 -35.38 -15.73
CA GLN A 183 -6.07 -36.26 -16.76
C GLN A 183 -6.80 -36.08 -18.09
#